data_72b83c6d2e9ddff4c4ae01945a347748
#
_entry.id   72b83c6d2e9ddff4c4ae01945a347748
#
_cell.length_a   1.000
_cell.length_b   1.000
_cell.length_c   1.000
_cell.angle_alpha   90.00
_cell.angle_beta   90.00
_cell.angle_gamma   90.00
#
_symmetry.space_group_name_H-M   'P 1'
#
loop_
_entity.id
_entity.type
_entity.pdbx_description
1 polymer ?
#
loop_
_entity_poly.entity_id
_entity_poly.type
_entity_poly.pdbx_seq_one_letter_code
_entity_poly.pdbx_strand_id
1 'polypeptide(L)'
;THLHSLAALRVAPKRRYIWQGDTPADVGRDGRSAVAAILAAGAEQRTLQVADELPEQSLQQAVAYWLKQIGVATDFSVQLVAQSIDNYCVVLKNHREASAANLMDVGFGISQLLPIIVQIFYAQPHSTVWLEQPEIHLHSHVQAGLADLLIAGVQAKQNHQARNVQIIVESHSEHFLNRLQRRIAEGVISHQD
;
A
#
# COMPACT_ATOMS: atom_id res chain seq x y z
N THR A 1 -17.00 10.38 -9.48
CA THR A 1 -16.14 9.17 -9.31
C THR A 1 -14.75 9.56 -9.76
N HIS A 2 -13.77 9.45 -8.87
CA HIS A 2 -12.36 9.69 -9.20
C HIS A 2 -11.73 8.38 -9.66
N LEU A 3 -11.02 8.40 -10.79
CA LEU A 3 -10.25 7.27 -11.30
C LEU A 3 -8.76 7.52 -10.98
N HIS A 4 -8.16 6.60 -10.25
CA HIS A 4 -6.74 6.58 -9.95
C HIS A 4 -6.09 5.39 -10.65
N SER A 5 -4.98 5.58 -11.33
CA SER A 5 -4.29 4.50 -12.04
C SER A 5 -2.85 4.33 -11.55
N LEU A 6 -2.43 3.09 -11.37
CA LEU A 6 -1.05 2.74 -11.07
C LEU A 6 -0.55 1.77 -12.14
N ALA A 7 0.46 2.20 -12.88
CA ALA A 7 1.04 1.44 -13.98
C ALA A 7 1.91 0.27 -13.49
N ALA A 8 2.19 -0.67 -14.38
CA ALA A 8 3.05 -1.82 -14.13
C ALA A 8 4.48 -1.40 -13.76
N LEU A 9 5.02 -0.38 -14.44
CA LEU A 9 6.36 0.14 -14.17
C LEU A 9 6.28 1.27 -13.14
N ARG A 10 6.81 1.00 -11.95
CA ARG A 10 6.87 1.96 -10.84
C ARG A 10 8.28 2.49 -10.69
N VAL A 11 8.41 3.73 -10.26
CA VAL A 11 9.73 4.35 -10.05
C VAL A 11 10.56 3.60 -9.03
N ALA A 12 11.88 3.61 -9.23
CA ALA A 12 12.82 3.11 -8.23
C ALA A 12 12.71 3.93 -6.93
N PRO A 13 12.92 3.31 -5.76
CA PRO A 13 12.90 4.00 -4.49
C PRO A 13 14.04 5.02 -4.42
N LYS A 14 13.83 6.07 -3.64
CA LYS A 14 14.85 7.07 -3.36
C LYS A 14 15.36 6.90 -1.92
N ARG A 15 16.61 7.27 -1.69
CA ARG A 15 17.17 7.28 -0.33
C ARG A 15 16.53 8.36 0.55
N ARG A 16 16.12 9.47 -0.07
CA ARG A 16 15.46 10.62 0.57
C ARG A 16 14.32 11.14 -0.28
N TYR A 17 13.30 11.63 0.39
CA TYR A 17 12.10 12.23 -0.19
C TYR A 17 11.95 13.63 0.39
N ILE A 18 11.68 14.60 -0.46
CA ILE A 18 11.36 15.98 -0.04
C ILE A 18 9.84 16.11 -0.06
N TRP A 19 9.27 16.64 1.04
CA TRP A 19 7.85 16.94 1.13
C TRP A 19 7.67 18.29 1.83
N GLN A 20 6.94 19.21 1.22
CA GLN A 20 6.75 20.59 1.66
C GLN A 20 5.29 20.89 2.04
N GLY A 21 4.56 19.84 2.45
CA GLY A 21 3.16 19.99 2.89
C GLY A 21 2.13 19.86 1.78
N ASP A 22 2.53 19.49 0.56
CA ASP A 22 1.61 19.22 -0.53
C ASP A 22 0.77 17.96 -0.28
N THR A 23 -0.51 18.00 -0.66
CA THR A 23 -1.43 16.86 -0.61
C THR A 23 -1.64 16.33 -2.03
N PRO A 24 -0.98 15.23 -2.43
CA PRO A 24 -1.17 14.66 -3.74
C PRO A 24 -2.58 14.05 -3.87
N ALA A 25 -3.17 14.16 -5.07
CA ALA A 25 -4.48 13.57 -5.35
C ALA A 25 -4.45 12.03 -5.28
N ASP A 26 -3.31 11.42 -5.63
CA ASP A 26 -3.02 9.99 -5.57
C ASP A 26 -1.49 9.74 -5.53
N VAL A 27 -1.06 8.48 -5.61
CA VAL A 27 0.37 8.15 -5.60
C VAL A 27 1.09 8.49 -6.92
N GLY A 28 0.38 8.95 -7.94
CA GLY A 28 0.88 9.12 -9.30
C GLY A 28 0.90 7.79 -10.07
N ARG A 29 0.81 7.87 -11.39
CA ARG A 29 0.73 6.69 -12.27
C ARG A 29 1.90 5.72 -12.10
N ASP A 30 3.07 6.20 -11.70
CA ASP A 30 4.28 5.41 -11.46
C ASP A 30 4.63 5.25 -9.96
N GLY A 31 3.75 5.67 -9.06
CA GLY A 31 3.94 5.53 -7.62
C GLY A 31 4.89 6.55 -6.98
N ARG A 32 5.35 7.57 -7.73
CA ARG A 32 6.34 8.56 -7.25
C ARG A 32 5.91 9.34 -6.01
N SER A 33 4.61 9.55 -5.83
CA SER A 33 4.04 10.32 -4.72
C SER A 33 3.63 9.48 -3.51
N ALA A 34 3.96 8.18 -3.48
CA ALA A 34 3.53 7.29 -2.39
C ALA A 34 3.99 7.79 -1.00
N VAL A 35 5.23 8.24 -0.86
CA VAL A 35 5.74 8.76 0.42
C VAL A 35 5.07 10.10 0.78
N ALA A 36 4.87 10.99 -0.20
CA ALA A 36 4.14 12.25 0.01
C ALA A 36 2.70 11.99 0.46
N ALA A 37 2.03 10.99 -0.11
CA ALA A 37 0.67 10.59 0.28
C ALA A 37 0.60 10.09 1.73
N ILE A 38 1.60 9.33 2.19
CA ILE A 38 1.69 8.90 3.61
C ILE A 38 1.83 10.11 4.53
N LEU A 39 2.72 11.03 4.19
CA LEU A 39 2.99 12.24 4.99
C LEU A 39 1.77 13.17 5.02
N ALA A 40 1.14 13.40 3.86
CA ALA A 40 -0.07 14.22 3.75
C ALA A 40 -1.24 13.62 4.58
N ALA A 41 -1.48 12.31 4.48
CA ALA A 41 -2.49 11.64 5.29
C ALA A 41 -2.20 11.76 6.80
N GLY A 42 -0.92 11.72 7.19
CA GLY A 42 -0.50 11.95 8.58
C GLY A 42 -0.75 13.37 9.05
N ALA A 43 -0.42 14.38 8.23
CA ALA A 43 -0.67 15.79 8.53
C ALA A 43 -2.17 16.10 8.63
N GLU A 44 -3.01 15.46 7.81
CA GLU A 44 -4.47 15.57 7.85
C GLU A 44 -5.12 14.69 8.94
N GLN A 45 -4.32 13.95 9.71
CA GLN A 45 -4.80 12.99 10.72
C GLN A 45 -5.83 11.99 10.18
N ARG A 46 -5.71 11.62 8.91
CA ARG A 46 -6.61 10.64 8.29
C ARG A 46 -6.36 9.26 8.87
N THR A 47 -7.45 8.62 9.31
CA THR A 47 -7.44 7.25 9.82
C THR A 47 -8.34 6.36 8.98
N LEU A 48 -8.07 5.06 9.00
CA LEU A 48 -8.88 4.04 8.34
C LEU A 48 -8.75 2.71 9.09
N GLN A 49 -9.79 1.90 9.02
CA GLN A 49 -9.81 0.53 9.53
C GLN A 49 -9.56 -0.43 8.37
N VAL A 50 -8.46 -1.18 8.43
CA VAL A 50 -8.02 -2.10 7.36
C VAL A 50 -8.33 -3.57 7.63
N ALA A 51 -8.82 -3.90 8.81
CA ALA A 51 -9.32 -5.21 9.23
C ALA A 51 -10.33 -5.02 10.36
N ASP A 52 -11.33 -5.89 10.43
CA ASP A 52 -12.43 -5.74 11.41
C ASP A 52 -11.96 -5.83 12.86
N GLU A 53 -10.87 -6.59 13.13
CA GLU A 53 -10.31 -6.77 14.47
C GLU A 53 -9.42 -5.59 14.91
N LEU A 54 -9.11 -4.65 14.02
CA LEU A 54 -8.24 -3.53 14.31
C LEU A 54 -9.03 -2.25 14.52
N PRO A 55 -8.55 -1.35 15.39
CA PRO A 55 -9.07 0.02 15.44
C PRO A 55 -8.69 0.78 14.17
N GLU A 56 -9.30 1.93 13.96
CA GLU A 56 -8.83 2.88 12.96
C GLU A 56 -7.38 3.29 13.25
N GLN A 57 -6.58 3.36 12.21
CA GLN A 57 -5.14 3.61 12.28
C GLN A 57 -4.69 4.56 11.17
N SER A 58 -3.54 5.20 11.35
CA SER A 58 -2.97 6.07 10.31
C SER A 58 -2.59 5.27 9.06
N LEU A 59 -2.48 5.96 7.93
CA LEU A 59 -2.03 5.33 6.67
C LEU A 59 -0.66 4.65 6.83
N GLN A 60 0.28 5.26 7.57
CA GLN A 60 1.58 4.65 7.83
C GLN A 60 1.47 3.33 8.60
N GLN A 61 0.59 3.27 9.61
CA GLN A 61 0.34 2.04 10.38
C GLN A 61 -0.34 0.97 9.51
N ALA A 62 -1.26 1.36 8.63
CA ALA A 62 -1.89 0.47 7.67
C ALA A 62 -0.86 -0.14 6.70
N VAL A 63 0.07 0.66 6.21
CA VAL A 63 1.19 0.19 5.37
C VAL A 63 2.07 -0.78 6.15
N ALA A 64 2.46 -0.44 7.39
CA ALA A 64 3.27 -1.31 8.24
C ALA A 64 2.58 -2.65 8.50
N TYR A 65 1.29 -2.62 8.81
CA TYR A 65 0.48 -3.81 9.03
C TYR A 65 0.50 -4.74 7.80
N TRP A 66 0.22 -4.20 6.61
CA TRP A 66 0.14 -5.01 5.40
C TRP A 66 1.51 -5.54 4.93
N LEU A 67 2.59 -4.77 5.08
CA LEU A 67 3.94 -5.27 4.82
C LEU A 67 4.29 -6.44 5.75
N LYS A 68 3.82 -6.42 6.99
CA LYS A 68 3.98 -7.50 7.95
C LYS A 68 3.10 -8.72 7.61
N GLN A 69 1.83 -8.52 7.28
CA GLN A 69 0.91 -9.62 6.91
C GLN A 69 1.38 -10.38 5.67
N ILE A 70 1.91 -9.67 4.68
CA ILE A 70 2.48 -10.27 3.47
C ILE A 70 3.85 -10.92 3.75
N GLY A 71 4.47 -10.64 4.89
CA GLY A 71 5.73 -11.25 5.32
C GLY A 71 6.98 -10.63 4.67
N VAL A 72 6.90 -9.38 4.19
CA VAL A 72 8.03 -8.69 3.53
C VAL A 72 8.81 -7.78 4.47
N ALA A 73 8.19 -7.26 5.52
CA ALA A 73 8.86 -6.48 6.56
C ALA A 73 8.17 -6.69 7.92
N THR A 74 8.91 -6.53 9.00
CA THR A 74 8.38 -6.60 10.38
C THR A 74 7.99 -5.24 10.91
N ASP A 75 8.60 -4.18 10.36
CA ASP A 75 8.36 -2.81 10.76
C ASP A 75 8.56 -1.87 9.55
N PHE A 76 7.85 -0.75 9.56
CA PHE A 76 7.89 0.26 8.50
C PHE A 76 7.66 1.64 9.12
N SER A 77 8.49 2.61 8.75
CA SER A 77 8.28 4.01 9.14
C SER A 77 8.83 4.99 8.10
N VAL A 78 8.17 6.15 8.00
CA VAL A 78 8.68 7.31 7.29
C VAL A 78 9.24 8.27 8.35
N GLN A 79 10.53 8.58 8.28
CA GLN A 79 11.25 9.33 9.30
C GLN A 79 11.84 10.60 8.73
N LEU A 80 11.78 11.68 9.50
CA LEU A 80 12.48 12.93 9.20
C LEU A 80 14.00 12.74 9.39
N VAL A 81 14.79 13.08 8.38
CA VAL A 81 16.25 12.87 8.40
C VAL A 81 17.03 14.05 8.97
N ALA A 82 16.53 15.27 8.77
CA ALA A 82 17.19 16.49 9.27
C ALA A 82 16.13 17.54 9.64
N GLN A 83 16.40 18.27 10.72
CA GLN A 83 15.49 19.28 11.25
C GLN A 83 15.36 20.54 10.38
N SER A 84 16.26 20.74 9.43
CA SER A 84 16.35 21.99 8.67
C SER A 84 15.69 21.98 7.30
N ILE A 85 15.33 20.82 6.77
CA ILE A 85 14.75 20.68 5.43
C ILE A 85 13.83 19.49 5.47
N ASP A 86 12.62 19.57 4.97
CA ASP A 86 11.57 18.55 4.89
C ASP A 86 12.04 17.29 4.14
N ASN A 87 13.11 16.68 4.62
CA ASN A 87 13.75 15.47 4.10
C ASN A 87 13.33 14.26 4.92
N TYR A 88 12.75 13.31 4.25
CA TYR A 88 12.26 12.07 4.84
C TYR A 88 12.99 10.87 4.24
N CYS A 89 13.12 9.81 5.02
CA CYS A 89 13.54 8.50 4.52
C CYS A 89 12.52 7.44 4.93
N VAL A 90 12.42 6.40 4.12
CA VAL A 90 11.63 5.21 4.44
C VAL A 90 12.55 4.16 5.03
N VAL A 91 12.19 3.68 6.20
CA VAL A 91 12.96 2.72 6.97
C VAL A 91 12.11 1.48 7.21
N LEU A 92 12.70 0.32 6.97
CA LEU A 92 12.08 -0.98 7.19
C LEU A 92 12.98 -1.87 8.05
N LYS A 93 12.35 -2.80 8.80
CA LYS A 93 13.03 -3.93 9.41
C LYS A 93 12.56 -5.21 8.76
N ASN A 94 13.49 -6.13 8.55
CA ASN A 94 13.21 -7.45 8.02
C ASN A 94 13.44 -8.50 9.12
N HIS A 95 12.78 -9.66 9.01
CA HIS A 95 12.97 -10.80 9.92
C HIS A 95 14.42 -11.31 9.99
N ARG A 96 15.22 -11.08 8.94
CA ARG A 96 16.58 -11.59 8.83
C ARG A 96 17.66 -10.61 9.31
N GLU A 97 17.32 -9.34 9.48
CA GLU A 97 18.28 -8.29 9.83
C GLU A 97 17.92 -7.66 11.16
N ALA A 98 18.89 -7.63 12.08
CA ALA A 98 18.71 -6.99 13.38
C ALA A 98 18.61 -5.47 13.29
N SER A 99 19.04 -4.87 12.19
CA SER A 99 19.06 -3.42 11.96
C SER A 99 18.00 -2.98 10.95
N ALA A 100 17.50 -1.76 11.15
CA ALA A 100 16.62 -1.10 10.19
C ALA A 100 17.41 -0.68 8.95
N ALA A 101 16.84 -0.92 7.76
CA ALA A 101 17.43 -0.56 6.47
C ALA A 101 16.59 0.49 5.74
N ASN A 102 17.23 1.32 4.91
CA ASN A 102 16.51 2.23 4.03
C ASN A 102 15.80 1.45 2.91
N LEU A 103 14.64 1.92 2.46
CA LEU A 103 13.88 1.28 1.36
C LEU A 103 14.73 1.01 0.12
N MET A 104 15.73 1.85 -0.14
CA MET A 104 16.63 1.69 -1.28
C MET A 104 17.59 0.49 -1.11
N ASP A 105 17.86 0.09 0.12
CA ASP A 105 18.81 -1.00 0.45
C ASP A 105 18.10 -2.35 0.65
N VAL A 106 16.76 -2.36 0.69
CA VAL A 106 15.94 -3.58 0.68
C VAL A 106 15.56 -3.99 -0.74
N GLY A 107 15.29 -5.27 -0.95
CA GLY A 107 15.04 -5.80 -2.29
C GLY A 107 14.00 -5.05 -3.11
N PHE A 108 14.19 -5.00 -4.44
CA PHE A 108 13.37 -4.24 -5.39
C PHE A 108 11.86 -4.52 -5.27
N GLY A 109 11.47 -5.78 -4.99
CA GLY A 109 10.05 -6.15 -4.85
C GLY A 109 9.31 -5.38 -3.77
N ILE A 110 9.95 -5.06 -2.63
CA ILE A 110 9.30 -4.29 -1.55
C ILE A 110 9.02 -2.86 -2.02
N SER A 111 9.94 -2.25 -2.75
CA SER A 111 9.73 -0.90 -3.29
C SER A 111 8.60 -0.84 -4.32
N GLN A 112 8.35 -1.95 -5.03
CA GLN A 112 7.26 -2.07 -5.98
C GLN A 112 5.91 -2.30 -5.30
N LEU A 113 5.88 -2.93 -4.12
CA LEU A 113 4.67 -3.19 -3.35
C LEU A 113 4.17 -1.93 -2.62
N LEU A 114 5.07 -1.08 -2.13
CA LEU A 114 4.72 0.12 -1.34
C LEU A 114 3.72 1.05 -2.04
N PRO A 115 3.90 1.47 -3.31
CA PRO A 115 2.93 2.32 -3.99
C PRO A 115 1.54 1.68 -4.13
N ILE A 116 1.47 0.35 -4.26
CA ILE A 116 0.20 -0.38 -4.36
C ILE A 116 -0.56 -0.26 -3.04
N ILE A 117 0.09 -0.59 -1.91
CA ILE A 117 -0.53 -0.50 -0.58
C ILE A 117 -1.02 0.93 -0.33
N VAL A 118 -0.16 1.91 -0.61
CA VAL A 118 -0.49 3.32 -0.40
C VAL A 118 -1.66 3.74 -1.29
N GLN A 119 -1.66 3.40 -2.59
CA GLN A 119 -2.74 3.77 -3.50
C GLN A 119 -4.10 3.25 -3.03
N ILE A 120 -4.16 1.99 -2.61
CA ILE A 120 -5.40 1.33 -2.17
C ILE A 120 -6.00 2.05 -0.94
N PHE A 121 -5.17 2.38 0.05
CA PHE A 121 -5.65 2.96 1.31
C PHE A 121 -5.71 4.49 1.30
N TYR A 122 -4.96 5.15 0.42
CA TYR A 122 -4.99 6.59 0.25
C TYR A 122 -6.14 7.07 -0.65
N ALA A 123 -6.61 6.23 -1.58
CA ALA A 123 -7.70 6.55 -2.49
C ALA A 123 -8.92 7.10 -1.73
N GLN A 124 -9.57 8.10 -2.30
CA GLN A 124 -10.76 8.70 -1.71
C GLN A 124 -11.95 7.71 -1.70
N PRO A 125 -12.86 7.78 -0.72
CA PRO A 125 -14.11 7.03 -0.78
C PRO A 125 -14.86 7.26 -2.10
N HIS A 126 -15.56 6.22 -2.57
CA HIS A 126 -16.33 6.22 -3.83
C HIS A 126 -15.48 6.45 -5.09
N SER A 127 -14.20 6.10 -5.06
CA SER A 127 -13.30 6.15 -6.21
C SER A 127 -13.05 4.77 -6.82
N THR A 128 -12.48 4.77 -8.01
CA THR A 128 -12.00 3.55 -8.70
C THR A 128 -10.49 3.58 -8.77
N VAL A 129 -9.85 2.50 -8.40
CA VAL A 129 -8.40 2.28 -8.49
C VAL A 129 -8.12 1.26 -9.58
N TRP A 130 -7.36 1.64 -10.60
CA TRP A 130 -6.89 0.76 -11.67
C TRP A 130 -5.44 0.36 -11.41
N LEU A 131 -5.17 -0.93 -11.33
CA LEU A 131 -3.83 -1.49 -11.11
C LEU A 131 -3.40 -2.32 -12.32
N GLU A 132 -2.32 -1.89 -12.99
CA GLU A 132 -1.70 -2.62 -14.09
C GLU A 132 -0.62 -3.55 -13.53
N GLN A 133 -0.78 -4.86 -13.72
CA GLN A 133 0.20 -5.90 -13.36
C GLN A 133 0.87 -5.67 -11.99
N PRO A 134 0.10 -5.58 -10.91
CA PRO A 134 0.65 -5.25 -9.60
C PRO A 134 1.64 -6.31 -9.06
N GLU A 135 1.61 -7.52 -9.61
CA GLU A 135 2.45 -8.65 -9.25
C GLU A 135 3.87 -8.62 -9.82
N ILE A 136 4.18 -7.74 -10.77
CA ILE A 136 5.49 -7.66 -11.39
C ILE A 136 6.58 -7.43 -10.34
N HIS A 137 7.68 -8.18 -10.46
CA HIS A 137 8.82 -8.18 -9.54
C HIS A 137 8.54 -8.70 -8.12
N LEU A 138 7.36 -9.25 -7.84
CA LEU A 138 7.02 -9.86 -6.56
C LEU A 138 7.27 -11.38 -6.58
N HIS A 139 7.79 -11.91 -5.48
CA HIS A 139 7.85 -13.36 -5.28
C HIS A 139 6.45 -13.97 -5.19
N SER A 140 6.29 -15.22 -5.58
CA SER A 140 5.01 -15.94 -5.61
C SER A 140 4.21 -15.85 -4.30
N HIS A 141 4.88 -15.95 -3.16
CA HIS A 141 4.25 -15.77 -1.86
C HIS A 141 3.63 -14.37 -1.68
N VAL A 142 4.33 -13.33 -2.12
CA VAL A 142 3.87 -11.94 -2.05
C VAL A 142 2.71 -11.72 -3.03
N GLN A 143 2.76 -12.35 -4.21
CA GLN A 143 1.66 -12.31 -5.19
C GLN A 143 0.35 -12.88 -4.62
N ALA A 144 0.41 -13.96 -3.85
CA ALA A 144 -0.76 -14.49 -3.15
C ALA A 144 -1.26 -13.49 -2.07
N GLY A 145 -0.37 -12.90 -1.29
CA GLY A 145 -0.71 -11.89 -0.27
C GLY A 145 -1.32 -10.61 -0.87
N LEU A 146 -1.00 -10.31 -2.13
CA LEU A 146 -1.60 -9.19 -2.85
C LEU A 146 -3.13 -9.33 -2.99
N ALA A 147 -3.65 -10.54 -3.22
CA ALA A 147 -5.10 -10.77 -3.26
C ALA A 147 -5.78 -10.40 -1.93
N ASP A 148 -5.19 -10.81 -0.81
CA ASP A 148 -5.70 -10.48 0.53
C ASP A 148 -5.67 -8.96 0.78
N LEU A 149 -4.61 -8.28 0.35
CA LEU A 149 -4.48 -6.82 0.42
C LEU A 149 -5.60 -6.11 -0.36
N LEU A 150 -5.89 -6.55 -1.59
CA LEU A 150 -6.91 -5.92 -2.43
C LEU A 150 -8.31 -6.13 -1.84
N ILE A 151 -8.61 -7.32 -1.33
CA ILE A 151 -9.87 -7.62 -0.61
C ILE A 151 -10.03 -6.66 0.58
N ALA A 152 -8.99 -6.53 1.41
CA ALA A 152 -9.03 -5.61 2.54
C ALA A 152 -9.18 -4.15 2.11
N GLY A 153 -8.60 -3.76 0.97
CA GLY A 153 -8.76 -2.42 0.40
C GLY A 153 -10.22 -2.09 0.05
N VAL A 154 -10.95 -3.06 -0.53
CA VAL A 154 -12.38 -2.94 -0.84
C VAL A 154 -13.22 -2.90 0.45
N GLN A 155 -12.88 -3.74 1.44
CA GLN A 155 -13.61 -3.87 2.70
C GLN A 155 -13.24 -2.79 3.74
N ALA A 156 -12.17 -2.02 3.52
CA ALA A 156 -11.70 -1.00 4.46
C ALA A 156 -12.77 0.05 4.76
N LYS A 157 -12.80 0.48 6.02
CA LYS A 157 -13.73 1.51 6.52
C LYS A 157 -12.98 2.79 6.87
N GLN A 158 -13.66 3.91 6.79
CA GLN A 158 -13.19 5.20 7.25
C GLN A 158 -14.31 5.91 8.02
N ASN A 159 -14.04 6.41 9.21
CA ASN A 159 -15.06 6.93 10.11
C ASN A 159 -16.22 5.92 10.32
N HIS A 160 -15.87 4.65 10.50
CA HIS A 160 -16.81 3.52 10.66
C HIS A 160 -17.76 3.26 9.47
N GLN A 161 -17.52 3.90 8.32
CA GLN A 161 -18.32 3.73 7.11
C GLN A 161 -17.52 3.02 6.02
N ALA A 162 -18.20 2.20 5.20
CA ALA A 162 -17.59 1.59 4.04
C ALA A 162 -17.06 2.67 3.09
N ARG A 163 -15.83 2.51 2.61
CA ARG A 163 -15.20 3.46 1.68
C ARG A 163 -15.77 3.35 0.26
N ASN A 164 -16.39 2.21 -0.08
CA ASN A 164 -16.92 1.95 -1.42
C ASN A 164 -15.90 2.23 -2.54
N VAL A 165 -14.67 1.79 -2.32
CA VAL A 165 -13.60 1.86 -3.32
C VAL A 165 -13.72 0.64 -4.23
N GLN A 166 -13.78 0.87 -5.53
CA GLN A 166 -13.71 -0.17 -6.54
C GLN A 166 -12.26 -0.36 -6.97
N ILE A 167 -11.82 -1.62 -7.10
CA ILE A 167 -10.47 -1.95 -7.57
C ILE A 167 -10.58 -2.77 -8.85
N ILE A 168 -9.97 -2.29 -9.93
CA ILE A 168 -9.86 -2.99 -11.21
C ILE A 168 -8.40 -3.41 -11.37
N VAL A 169 -8.18 -4.70 -11.63
CA VAL A 169 -6.83 -5.27 -11.71
C VAL A 169 -6.62 -5.97 -13.05
N GLU A 170 -5.55 -5.60 -13.74
CA GLU A 170 -4.99 -6.40 -14.83
C GLU A 170 -3.84 -7.24 -14.24
N SER A 171 -3.94 -8.56 -14.31
CA SER A 171 -2.94 -9.48 -13.74
C SER A 171 -2.77 -10.74 -14.56
N HIS A 172 -1.54 -11.26 -14.61
CA HIS A 172 -1.19 -12.56 -15.20
C HIS A 172 -0.71 -13.57 -14.14
N SER A 173 -0.88 -13.27 -12.85
CA SER A 173 -0.41 -14.12 -11.76
C SER A 173 -1.41 -15.22 -11.42
N GLU A 174 -1.04 -16.48 -11.66
CA GLU A 174 -1.79 -17.64 -11.19
C GLU A 174 -1.88 -17.67 -9.65
N HIS A 175 -0.83 -17.26 -8.95
CA HIS A 175 -0.81 -17.22 -7.48
C HIS A 175 -1.82 -16.22 -6.92
N PHE A 176 -1.94 -15.05 -7.56
CA PHE A 176 -2.94 -14.05 -7.23
C PHE A 176 -4.36 -14.59 -7.47
N LEU A 177 -4.63 -15.14 -8.68
CA LEU A 177 -5.93 -15.64 -9.07
C LEU A 177 -6.37 -16.81 -8.17
N ASN A 178 -5.50 -17.79 -7.93
CA ASN A 178 -5.78 -18.93 -7.08
C ASN A 178 -6.11 -18.51 -5.63
N ARG A 179 -5.40 -17.48 -5.13
CA ARG A 179 -5.69 -16.94 -3.79
C ARG A 179 -7.06 -16.25 -3.76
N LEU A 180 -7.41 -15.48 -4.77
CA LEU A 180 -8.71 -14.81 -4.87
C LEU A 180 -9.85 -15.84 -4.92
N GLN A 181 -9.74 -16.87 -5.78
CA GLN A 181 -10.70 -17.96 -5.87
C GLN A 181 -10.89 -18.69 -4.53
N ARG A 182 -9.79 -18.92 -3.82
CA ARG A 182 -9.82 -19.50 -2.48
C ARG A 182 -10.59 -18.62 -1.50
N ARG A 183 -10.38 -17.30 -1.52
CA ARG A 183 -11.09 -16.36 -0.64
C ARG A 183 -12.59 -16.29 -0.94
N ILE A 184 -12.98 -16.43 -2.20
CA ILE A 184 -14.38 -16.57 -2.59
C ILE A 184 -14.96 -17.88 -2.02
N ALA A 185 -14.25 -19.00 -2.16
CA ALA A 185 -14.70 -20.30 -1.63
C ALA A 185 -14.79 -20.30 -0.08
N GLU A 186 -13.93 -19.55 0.59
CA GLU A 186 -13.95 -19.37 2.06
C GLU A 186 -15.04 -18.38 2.52
N GLY A 187 -15.73 -17.69 1.60
CA GLY A 187 -16.76 -16.70 1.91
C GLY A 187 -16.21 -15.36 2.45
N VAL A 188 -14.93 -15.09 2.27
CA VAL A 188 -14.29 -13.82 2.70
C VAL A 188 -14.71 -12.66 1.80
N ILE A 189 -14.95 -12.94 0.52
CA ILE A 189 -15.46 -12.01 -0.47
C ILE A 189 -16.45 -12.75 -1.38
N SER A 190 -17.47 -12.05 -1.88
CA SER A 190 -18.43 -12.61 -2.82
C SER A 190 -17.88 -12.52 -4.26
N HIS A 191 -18.29 -13.44 -5.12
CA HIS A 191 -18.01 -13.37 -6.55
C HIS A 191 -18.73 -12.20 -7.27
N GLN A 192 -19.60 -11.49 -6.56
CA GLN A 192 -20.33 -10.31 -7.05
C GLN A 192 -19.69 -8.99 -6.57
N ASP A 193 -18.75 -9.06 -5.65
CA ASP A 193 -17.99 -7.89 -5.16
C ASP A 193 -16.80 -7.60 -6.08
#